data_ec9def90c57fc8fc47f04e8ab5a87a51
#
_entry.id   ec9def90c57fc8fc47f04e8ab5a87a51
#
_cell.length_a   1.000
_cell.length_b   1.000
_cell.length_c   1.000
_cell.angle_alpha   90.00
_cell.angle_beta   90.00
_cell.angle_gamma   90.00
#
_symmetry.space_group_name_H-M   'P 1'
#
loop_
_entity.id
_entity.type
_entity.pdbx_description
1 polymer ?
#
loop_
_entity_poly.entity_id
_entity_poly.type
_entity_poly.pdbx_seq_one_letter_code
_entity_poly.pdbx_strand_id
1 'polypeptide(L)'
;MKILGMAVGGIVVIVAIAITITSFSDSDQINQDKIRVAFFPSIGHIIPIVGLEEKIFEKGIGEEKQIETKLFDSGPQVIESIFSGSIDIAYVGPGPIINGFLKSDGKDIKILSGAASGGVSFIIQPNSGLESLENFDGKRIASPQISNSQDVSLRHYLESHGLKSVEKGGTVFVLNISNPDIYTLFAKGDIDGAWVPEPWATILVQELDGIRLFNEEKLWPNEEFASVLLIVRTKYLENNPETVQKWVESHEKTVTWINSNPDKSKSLFSNFLIDYMGKSLPTKIIDESFSNISITSDPIKNSVIIFAERADSLGYLGRSGYNLDGIFYNAVLNANNGDL
;
A
#
# COMPACT_ATOMS: atom_id res chain seq x y z
N MET A 1 -34.48 80.54 43.40
CA MET A 1 -33.31 79.83 42.91
C MET A 1 -33.80 78.83 41.90
N LYS A 2 -33.55 79.08 40.59
CA LYS A 2 -34.05 78.34 39.47
C LYS A 2 -33.09 77.20 39.19
N ILE A 3 -33.55 75.97 39.10
CA ILE A 3 -32.80 74.83 38.57
C ILE A 3 -33.42 74.43 37.20
N LEU A 4 -32.57 74.58 36.24
CA LEU A 4 -32.85 74.31 34.81
C LEU A 4 -32.68 72.80 34.58
N GLY A 5 -33.74 72.13 34.13
CA GLY A 5 -33.65 70.72 33.74
C GLY A 5 -33.25 70.62 32.24
N MET A 6 -32.14 69.91 31.98
CA MET A 6 -31.73 69.50 30.62
C MET A 6 -32.24 68.13 30.31
N ALA A 7 -33.10 68.02 29.34
CA ALA A 7 -33.53 66.77 28.73
C ALA A 7 -32.42 66.26 27.78
N VAL A 8 -31.90 65.09 28.06
CA VAL A 8 -30.99 64.35 27.16
C VAL A 8 -31.81 63.37 26.34
N GLY A 9 -32.01 63.71 25.05
CA GLY A 9 -32.62 62.80 24.08
C GLY A 9 -31.66 61.68 23.71
N GLY A 10 -31.99 60.45 24.09
CA GLY A 10 -31.23 59.27 23.67
C GLY A 10 -31.58 58.88 22.24
N ILE A 11 -30.60 58.98 21.36
CA ILE A 11 -30.69 58.38 20.01
C ILE A 11 -30.39 56.90 20.14
N VAL A 12 -31.41 56.06 19.94
CA VAL A 12 -31.22 54.59 19.80
C VAL A 12 -30.76 54.32 18.38
N VAL A 13 -29.48 54.02 18.21
CA VAL A 13 -28.94 53.52 16.93
C VAL A 13 -29.18 51.99 16.90
N ILE A 14 -30.15 51.59 16.13
CA ILE A 14 -30.35 50.17 15.81
C ILE A 14 -29.31 49.79 14.73
N VAL A 15 -28.22 49.13 15.20
CA VAL A 15 -27.27 48.48 14.26
C VAL A 15 -27.89 47.17 13.84
N ALA A 16 -28.43 47.14 12.64
CA ALA A 16 -28.83 45.89 11.96
C ALA A 16 -27.56 45.14 11.58
N ILE A 17 -27.19 44.15 12.37
CA ILE A 17 -26.16 43.17 11.98
C ILE A 17 -26.78 42.28 10.92
N ALA A 18 -26.49 42.54 9.65
CA ALA A 18 -26.73 41.62 8.56
C ALA A 18 -25.76 40.42 8.77
N ILE A 19 -26.26 39.35 9.35
CA ILE A 19 -25.57 38.06 9.35
C ILE A 19 -25.62 37.55 7.91
N THR A 20 -24.61 37.86 7.11
CA THR A 20 -24.33 37.12 5.90
C THR A 20 -23.98 35.70 6.30
N ILE A 21 -24.96 34.80 6.21
CA ILE A 21 -24.72 33.37 6.17
C ILE A 21 -23.97 33.15 4.86
N THR A 22 -22.64 33.27 4.91
CA THR A 22 -21.80 32.64 3.92
C THR A 22 -22.04 31.15 4.12
N SER A 23 -22.88 30.60 3.24
CA SER A 23 -22.93 29.16 3.02
C SER A 23 -21.45 28.73 2.85
N PHE A 24 -20.91 28.03 3.82
CA PHE A 24 -19.76 27.20 3.60
C PHE A 24 -20.23 26.18 2.57
N SER A 25 -20.13 26.54 1.31
CA SER A 25 -20.14 25.57 0.23
C SER A 25 -19.02 24.62 0.58
N ASP A 26 -19.37 23.39 0.85
CA ASP A 26 -18.46 22.28 0.98
C ASP A 26 -17.37 22.45 -0.07
N SER A 27 -16.15 22.68 0.36
CA SER A 27 -14.98 22.77 -0.52
C SER A 27 -14.59 21.38 -1.08
N ASP A 28 -15.48 20.44 -1.00
CA ASP A 28 -15.51 19.14 -1.65
C ASP A 28 -16.20 19.21 -3.06
N GLN A 29 -16.03 20.28 -3.79
CA GLN A 29 -16.03 20.14 -5.25
C GLN A 29 -14.74 19.35 -5.56
N ILE A 30 -14.87 18.01 -5.41
CA ILE A 30 -13.92 17.05 -5.97
C ILE A 30 -13.72 17.51 -7.40
N ASN A 31 -12.53 18.00 -7.71
CA ASN A 31 -12.20 18.39 -9.08
C ASN A 31 -12.32 17.11 -9.90
N GLN A 32 -13.47 16.94 -10.59
CA GLN A 32 -13.82 15.72 -11.33
C GLN A 32 -12.82 15.41 -12.45
N ASP A 33 -11.96 16.37 -12.76
CA ASP A 33 -10.93 16.25 -13.79
C ASP A 33 -9.60 15.71 -13.25
N LYS A 34 -9.50 15.46 -11.92
CA LYS A 34 -8.26 15.05 -11.28
C LYS A 34 -8.38 13.70 -10.59
N ILE A 35 -7.39 12.83 -10.83
CA ILE A 35 -7.24 11.53 -10.17
C ILE A 35 -5.93 11.50 -9.39
N ARG A 36 -5.99 11.27 -8.08
CA ARG A 36 -4.82 11.22 -7.21
C ARG A 36 -4.44 9.77 -6.93
N VAL A 37 -3.26 9.39 -7.38
CA VAL A 37 -2.80 8.00 -7.40
C VAL A 37 -1.58 7.82 -6.50
N ALA A 38 -1.63 6.85 -5.59
CA ALA A 38 -0.54 6.50 -4.70
C ALA A 38 0.10 5.16 -5.06
N PHE A 39 1.42 5.10 -5.03
CA PHE A 39 2.20 3.87 -5.16
C PHE A 39 3.60 4.03 -4.55
N PHE A 40 4.40 2.96 -4.53
CA PHE A 40 5.75 2.97 -3.97
C PHE A 40 6.80 2.85 -5.08
N PRO A 41 8.01 3.40 -4.88
CA PRO A 41 9.11 3.26 -5.82
C PRO A 41 9.77 1.87 -5.72
N SER A 42 8.99 0.82 -6.00
CA SER A 42 9.44 -0.57 -5.93
C SER A 42 8.87 -1.42 -7.05
N ILE A 43 9.49 -2.58 -7.32
CA ILE A 43 9.13 -3.46 -8.44
C ILE A 43 7.68 -3.97 -8.33
N GLY A 44 7.18 -4.22 -7.12
CA GLY A 44 5.77 -4.61 -6.92
C GLY A 44 4.77 -3.58 -7.41
N HIS A 45 5.21 -2.34 -7.62
CA HIS A 45 4.40 -1.23 -8.10
C HIS A 45 4.73 -0.85 -9.57
N ILE A 46 5.25 -1.79 -10.35
CA ILE A 46 5.66 -1.54 -11.74
C ILE A 46 4.49 -1.14 -12.65
N ILE A 47 3.25 -1.56 -12.34
CA ILE A 47 2.08 -1.27 -13.17
C ILE A 47 1.82 0.23 -13.28
N PRO A 48 1.64 1.00 -12.19
CA PRO A 48 1.47 2.45 -12.32
C PRO A 48 2.70 3.12 -12.94
N ILE A 49 3.92 2.65 -12.69
CA ILE A 49 5.14 3.21 -13.28
C ILE A 49 5.11 3.06 -14.81
N VAL A 50 4.95 1.84 -15.32
CA VAL A 50 4.92 1.58 -16.76
C VAL A 50 3.70 2.19 -17.43
N GLY A 51 2.53 2.08 -16.80
CA GLY A 51 1.28 2.56 -17.39
C GLY A 51 1.24 4.08 -17.58
N LEU A 52 1.89 4.83 -16.68
CA LEU A 52 2.06 6.28 -16.81
C LEU A 52 3.11 6.62 -17.87
N GLU A 53 4.29 5.98 -17.84
CA GLU A 53 5.35 6.22 -18.82
C GLU A 53 4.91 5.92 -20.27
N GLU A 54 4.16 4.84 -20.49
CA GLU A 54 3.61 4.48 -21.80
C GLU A 54 2.28 5.20 -22.12
N LYS A 55 1.80 6.08 -21.21
CA LYS A 55 0.55 6.83 -21.31
C LYS A 55 -0.69 5.95 -21.53
N ILE A 56 -0.66 4.73 -20.96
CA ILE A 56 -1.78 3.79 -21.08
C ILE A 56 -2.96 4.28 -20.24
N PHE A 57 -2.69 4.84 -19.05
CA PHE A 57 -3.72 5.37 -18.17
C PHE A 57 -4.35 6.62 -18.77
N GLU A 58 -3.56 7.61 -19.19
CA GLU A 58 -4.07 8.86 -19.78
C GLU A 58 -4.95 8.59 -21.00
N LYS A 59 -4.49 7.72 -21.93
CA LYS A 59 -5.26 7.33 -23.10
C LYS A 59 -6.55 6.59 -22.76
N GLY A 60 -6.55 5.82 -21.67
CA GLY A 60 -7.70 5.04 -21.25
C GLY A 60 -8.77 5.85 -20.56
N ILE A 61 -8.40 6.76 -19.64
CA ILE A 61 -9.33 7.57 -18.87
C ILE A 61 -9.80 8.84 -19.60
N GLY A 62 -9.08 9.26 -20.65
CA GLY A 62 -9.27 10.51 -21.39
C GLY A 62 -8.19 11.54 -21.05
N GLU A 63 -7.62 12.14 -22.11
CA GLU A 63 -6.51 13.11 -21.98
C GLU A 63 -6.91 14.41 -21.26
N GLU A 64 -8.20 14.66 -21.12
CA GLU A 64 -8.75 15.79 -20.36
C GLU A 64 -8.62 15.61 -18.84
N LYS A 65 -8.41 14.37 -18.38
CA LYS A 65 -8.24 14.07 -16.97
C LYS A 65 -6.79 14.20 -16.53
N GLN A 66 -6.56 14.90 -15.44
CA GLN A 66 -5.24 15.07 -14.86
C GLN A 66 -4.93 13.95 -13.86
N ILE A 67 -3.87 13.18 -14.09
CA ILE A 67 -3.34 12.22 -13.11
C ILE A 67 -2.29 12.92 -12.24
N GLU A 68 -2.51 12.94 -10.94
CA GLU A 68 -1.53 13.39 -9.95
C GLU A 68 -1.00 12.19 -9.16
N THR A 69 0.30 11.96 -9.22
CA THR A 69 0.93 10.85 -8.53
C THR A 69 1.56 11.29 -7.22
N LYS A 70 1.50 10.41 -6.21
CA LYS A 70 2.20 10.59 -4.95
C LYS A 70 2.91 9.30 -4.54
N LEU A 71 4.20 9.40 -4.32
CA LEU A 71 5.02 8.29 -3.85
C LEU A 71 4.99 8.22 -2.34
N PHE A 72 4.93 6.99 -1.82
CA PHE A 72 4.92 6.67 -0.40
C PHE A 72 5.96 5.59 -0.10
N ASP A 73 6.33 5.50 1.18
CA ASP A 73 7.23 4.46 1.68
C ASP A 73 6.50 3.46 2.61
N SER A 74 5.19 3.68 2.83
CA SER A 74 4.44 3.02 3.88
C SER A 74 2.96 2.83 3.53
N GLY A 75 2.49 1.58 3.64
CA GLY A 75 1.08 1.25 3.42
C GLY A 75 0.11 1.98 4.38
N PRO A 76 0.36 2.02 5.69
CA PRO A 76 -0.48 2.79 6.61
C PRO A 76 -0.64 4.27 6.23
N GLN A 77 0.42 4.94 5.73
CA GLN A 77 0.32 6.34 5.26
C GLN A 77 -0.59 6.48 4.03
N VAL A 78 -0.59 5.50 3.13
CA VAL A 78 -1.52 5.47 1.99
C VAL A 78 -2.96 5.39 2.50
N ILE A 79 -3.24 4.49 3.45
CA ILE A 79 -4.59 4.32 4.02
C ILE A 79 -5.09 5.61 4.70
N GLU A 80 -4.25 6.28 5.50
CA GLU A 80 -4.59 7.57 6.10
C GLU A 80 -4.85 8.64 5.01
N SER A 81 -4.12 8.59 3.89
CA SER A 81 -4.34 9.50 2.75
C SER A 81 -5.63 9.20 1.98
N ILE A 82 -6.07 7.94 1.93
CA ILE A 82 -7.40 7.53 1.44
C ILE A 82 -8.50 8.09 2.36
N PHE A 83 -8.36 7.92 3.69
CA PHE A 83 -9.34 8.42 4.66
C PHE A 83 -9.48 9.95 4.63
N SER A 84 -8.38 10.68 4.51
CA SER A 84 -8.41 12.15 4.39
C SER A 84 -8.92 12.63 3.03
N GLY A 85 -9.14 11.72 2.06
CA GLY A 85 -9.53 12.08 0.71
C GLY A 85 -8.41 12.71 -0.13
N SER A 86 -7.13 12.61 0.32
CA SER A 86 -5.97 13.12 -0.43
C SER A 86 -5.53 12.18 -1.55
N ILE A 87 -5.95 10.90 -1.52
CA ILE A 87 -5.71 9.88 -2.53
C ILE A 87 -7.04 9.24 -2.93
N ASP A 88 -7.21 8.95 -4.20
CA ASP A 88 -8.40 8.33 -4.78
C ASP A 88 -8.18 6.87 -5.14
N ILE A 89 -7.04 6.55 -5.74
CA ILE A 89 -6.63 5.23 -6.20
C ILE A 89 -5.24 4.93 -5.63
N ALA A 90 -5.00 3.69 -5.21
CA ALA A 90 -3.70 3.33 -4.70
C ALA A 90 -3.31 1.88 -5.01
N TYR A 91 -2.01 1.65 -5.04
CA TYR A 91 -1.39 0.34 -5.07
C TYR A 91 -0.75 0.11 -3.70
N VAL A 92 -1.16 -0.94 -2.99
CA VAL A 92 -0.68 -1.19 -1.61
C VAL A 92 -0.84 -2.66 -1.21
N GLY A 93 -0.08 -3.12 -0.24
CA GLY A 93 -0.13 -4.50 0.25
C GLY A 93 -1.40 -4.84 1.05
N PRO A 94 -1.73 -6.14 1.21
CA PRO A 94 -2.98 -6.59 1.84
C PRO A 94 -3.12 -6.16 3.31
N GLY A 95 -2.04 -6.13 4.10
CA GLY A 95 -2.11 -5.80 5.53
C GLY A 95 -2.73 -4.42 5.80
N PRO A 96 -2.18 -3.33 5.26
CA PRO A 96 -2.78 -2.01 5.38
C PRO A 96 -4.21 -1.92 4.85
N ILE A 97 -4.54 -2.61 3.75
CA ILE A 97 -5.89 -2.61 3.17
C ILE A 97 -6.89 -3.21 4.15
N ILE A 98 -6.61 -4.41 4.68
CA ILE A 98 -7.49 -5.11 5.62
C ILE A 98 -7.69 -4.26 6.88
N ASN A 99 -6.61 -3.74 7.46
CA ASN A 99 -6.70 -2.85 8.62
C ASN A 99 -7.53 -1.60 8.33
N GLY A 100 -7.33 -0.95 7.18
CA GLY A 100 -8.10 0.22 6.78
C GLY A 100 -9.56 -0.10 6.53
N PHE A 101 -9.86 -1.20 5.84
CA PHE A 101 -11.23 -1.65 5.60
C PHE A 101 -11.98 -1.88 6.92
N LEU A 102 -11.37 -2.59 7.87
CA LEU A 102 -11.98 -2.86 9.16
C LEU A 102 -12.12 -1.60 10.03
N LYS A 103 -11.13 -0.69 10.03
CA LYS A 103 -11.22 0.58 10.75
C LYS A 103 -12.37 1.47 10.26
N SER A 104 -12.68 1.42 8.97
CA SER A 104 -13.77 2.17 8.35
C SER A 104 -15.12 1.43 8.36
N ASP A 105 -15.22 0.30 9.06
CA ASP A 105 -16.40 -0.58 9.02
C ASP A 105 -16.83 -0.96 7.58
N GLY A 106 -15.83 -1.16 6.69
CA GLY A 106 -16.02 -1.56 5.30
C GLY A 106 -16.43 -0.44 4.33
N LYS A 107 -16.39 0.84 4.79
CA LYS A 107 -17.00 1.96 4.06
C LYS A 107 -16.05 2.69 3.11
N ASP A 108 -14.74 2.76 3.40
CA ASP A 108 -13.88 3.73 2.73
C ASP A 108 -12.98 3.16 1.63
N ILE A 109 -12.82 1.83 1.58
CA ILE A 109 -11.86 1.18 0.69
C ILE A 109 -12.50 0.00 -0.04
N LYS A 110 -12.20 -0.15 -1.33
CA LYS A 110 -12.52 -1.34 -2.13
C LYS A 110 -11.29 -1.82 -2.89
N ILE A 111 -11.11 -3.15 -2.96
CA ILE A 111 -10.11 -3.78 -3.83
C ILE A 111 -10.72 -3.94 -5.21
N LEU A 112 -10.02 -3.42 -6.22
CA LEU A 112 -10.45 -3.46 -7.63
C LEU A 112 -9.79 -4.62 -8.39
N SER A 113 -8.50 -4.87 -8.12
CA SER A 113 -7.68 -5.83 -8.89
C SER A 113 -6.46 -6.27 -8.09
N GLY A 114 -5.81 -7.35 -8.51
CA GLY A 114 -4.43 -7.64 -8.16
C GLY A 114 -3.47 -6.66 -8.83
N ALA A 115 -2.22 -6.66 -8.43
CA ALA A 115 -1.14 -5.94 -9.11
C ALA A 115 0.16 -6.77 -9.13
N ALA A 116 0.49 -7.44 -8.02
CA ALA A 116 1.65 -8.30 -7.95
C ALA A 116 1.40 -9.49 -7.01
N SER A 117 2.05 -10.61 -7.33
CA SER A 117 2.14 -11.82 -6.51
C SER A 117 3.59 -12.16 -6.24
N GLY A 118 3.91 -12.65 -5.03
CA GLY A 118 5.28 -12.97 -4.64
C GLY A 118 6.16 -11.73 -4.41
N GLY A 119 7.45 -11.86 -4.66
CA GLY A 119 8.40 -10.75 -4.54
C GLY A 119 8.73 -10.39 -3.10
N VAL A 120 8.61 -11.31 -2.15
CA VAL A 120 9.01 -11.15 -0.75
C VAL A 120 9.85 -12.34 -0.33
N SER A 121 10.91 -12.11 0.45
CA SER A 121 11.82 -13.19 0.85
C SER A 121 12.31 -13.02 2.27
N PHE A 122 12.67 -14.14 2.89
CA PHE A 122 13.45 -14.15 4.11
C PHE A 122 14.93 -14.30 3.76
N ILE A 123 15.68 -13.25 4.05
CA ILE A 123 17.13 -13.17 3.82
C ILE A 123 17.82 -13.26 5.18
N ILE A 124 18.86 -14.08 5.26
CA ILE A 124 19.63 -14.28 6.50
C ILE A 124 21.10 -13.91 6.29
N GLN A 125 21.76 -13.52 7.38
CA GLN A 125 23.20 -13.32 7.39
C GLN A 125 23.94 -14.65 7.19
N PRO A 126 25.05 -14.68 6.44
CA PRO A 126 25.95 -15.81 6.46
C PRO A 126 26.37 -16.14 7.90
N ASN A 127 26.36 -17.40 8.25
CA ASN A 127 26.70 -17.90 9.59
C ASN A 127 25.78 -17.43 10.74
N SER A 128 24.59 -16.92 10.44
CA SER A 128 23.57 -16.59 11.47
C SER A 128 23.04 -17.82 12.19
N GLY A 129 23.10 -18.99 11.54
CA GLY A 129 22.51 -20.24 12.03
C GLY A 129 21.00 -20.32 11.80
N LEU A 130 20.37 -19.31 11.18
CA LEU A 130 18.92 -19.25 10.95
C LEU A 130 18.41 -20.27 9.91
N GLU A 131 19.29 -21.11 9.36
CA GLU A 131 18.91 -22.28 8.54
C GLU A 131 18.19 -23.34 9.37
N SER A 132 18.37 -23.33 10.72
CA SER A 132 17.66 -24.20 11.65
C SER A 132 16.79 -23.39 12.62
N LEU A 133 15.53 -23.81 12.80
CA LEU A 133 14.59 -23.20 13.74
C LEU A 133 15.09 -23.18 15.19
N GLU A 134 15.93 -24.17 15.57
CA GLU A 134 16.53 -24.26 16.91
C GLU A 134 17.44 -23.07 17.25
N ASN A 135 17.91 -22.36 16.24
CA ASN A 135 18.87 -21.27 16.40
C ASN A 135 18.23 -19.88 16.41
N PHE A 136 16.89 -19.77 16.47
CA PHE A 136 16.21 -18.48 16.48
C PHE A 136 16.25 -17.78 17.84
N ASP A 137 16.64 -18.48 18.90
CA ASP A 137 16.72 -17.91 20.24
C ASP A 137 17.72 -16.74 20.31
N GLY A 138 17.25 -15.59 20.80
CA GLY A 138 18.03 -14.35 20.88
C GLY A 138 18.32 -13.67 19.55
N LYS A 139 17.84 -14.17 18.41
CA LYS A 139 18.09 -13.60 17.09
C LYS A 139 17.30 -12.33 16.83
N ARG A 140 17.90 -11.45 16.03
CA ARG A 140 17.38 -10.14 15.63
C ARG A 140 16.95 -10.20 14.18
N ILE A 141 15.67 -10.21 13.93
CA ILE A 141 15.09 -10.31 12.58
C ILE A 141 14.29 -9.03 12.28
N ALA A 142 14.59 -8.41 11.16
CA ALA A 142 13.92 -7.16 10.76
C ALA A 142 12.80 -7.42 9.75
N SER A 143 11.76 -6.59 9.81
CA SER A 143 10.74 -6.43 8.79
C SER A 143 10.37 -4.96 8.62
N PRO A 144 9.93 -4.51 7.42
CA PRO A 144 9.46 -3.13 7.26
C PRO A 144 8.22 -2.91 8.10
N GLN A 145 8.19 -1.86 8.87
CA GLN A 145 7.06 -1.34 9.66
C GLN A 145 6.12 -2.35 10.33
N ILE A 146 5.71 -2.05 11.54
CA ILE A 146 4.75 -2.85 12.31
C ILE A 146 3.39 -2.94 11.58
N SER A 147 2.79 -4.12 11.60
CA SER A 147 1.49 -4.44 10.99
C SER A 147 1.42 -4.26 9.46
N ASN A 148 2.54 -4.09 8.77
CA ASN A 148 2.56 -4.24 7.33
C ASN A 148 2.53 -5.73 6.93
N SER A 149 2.45 -6.01 5.62
CA SER A 149 2.32 -7.39 5.15
C SER A 149 3.49 -8.27 5.56
N GLN A 150 4.73 -7.78 5.48
CA GLN A 150 5.95 -8.52 5.83
C GLN A 150 6.06 -8.80 7.33
N ASP A 151 5.64 -7.85 8.17
CA ASP A 151 5.65 -8.05 9.63
C ASP A 151 4.65 -9.13 10.07
N VAL A 152 3.45 -9.13 9.48
CA VAL A 152 2.44 -10.18 9.71
C VAL A 152 2.99 -11.54 9.27
N SER A 153 3.58 -11.64 8.08
CA SER A 153 4.13 -12.88 7.55
C SER A 153 5.27 -13.41 8.42
N LEU A 154 6.22 -12.57 8.81
CA LEU A 154 7.31 -12.94 9.71
C LEU A 154 6.79 -13.47 11.06
N ARG A 155 5.89 -12.73 11.72
CA ARG A 155 5.38 -13.13 13.03
C ARG A 155 4.54 -14.38 12.96
N HIS A 156 3.72 -14.53 11.90
CA HIS A 156 2.97 -15.76 11.67
C HIS A 156 3.92 -16.95 11.42
N TYR A 157 5.00 -16.75 10.65
CA TYR A 157 6.03 -17.76 10.46
C TYR A 157 6.64 -18.21 11.81
N LEU A 158 7.02 -17.26 12.66
CA LEU A 158 7.56 -17.56 13.98
C LEU A 158 6.54 -18.37 14.81
N GLU A 159 5.29 -17.90 14.94
CA GLU A 159 4.27 -18.57 15.76
C GLU A 159 3.91 -19.97 15.23
N SER A 160 3.85 -20.15 13.91
CA SER A 160 3.56 -21.46 13.29
C SER A 160 4.66 -22.52 13.56
N HIS A 161 5.86 -22.06 13.93
CA HIS A 161 6.99 -22.93 14.31
C HIS A 161 7.24 -22.96 15.84
N GLY A 162 6.26 -22.50 16.64
CA GLY A 162 6.36 -22.49 18.09
C GLY A 162 7.30 -21.43 18.68
N LEU A 163 7.78 -20.51 17.81
CA LEU A 163 8.63 -19.39 18.20
C LEU A 163 7.77 -18.17 18.52
N LYS A 164 8.28 -17.28 19.39
CA LYS A 164 7.58 -16.03 19.71
C LYS A 164 8.55 -14.87 19.75
N SER A 165 8.05 -13.70 19.38
CA SER A 165 8.79 -12.46 19.58
C SER A 165 8.87 -12.08 21.06
N VAL A 166 9.85 -11.28 21.41
CA VAL A 166 10.04 -10.79 22.80
C VAL A 166 8.78 -10.09 23.33
N GLU A 167 8.10 -9.31 22.48
CA GLU A 167 6.85 -8.61 22.85
C GLU A 167 5.69 -9.58 23.18
N LYS A 168 5.78 -10.81 22.69
CA LYS A 168 4.82 -11.91 22.98
C LYS A 168 5.35 -12.90 24.03
N GLY A 169 6.39 -12.51 24.77
CA GLY A 169 7.00 -13.35 25.82
C GLY A 169 7.91 -14.46 25.31
N GLY A 170 8.40 -14.38 24.09
CA GLY A 170 9.40 -15.26 23.50
C GLY A 170 10.81 -14.66 23.57
N THR A 171 11.68 -15.10 22.66
CA THR A 171 13.11 -14.77 22.67
C THR A 171 13.60 -14.15 21.36
N VAL A 172 12.78 -14.15 20.29
CA VAL A 172 13.14 -13.57 19.00
C VAL A 172 12.89 -12.06 19.01
N PHE A 173 13.92 -11.28 18.69
CA PHE A 173 13.78 -9.82 18.54
C PHE A 173 13.29 -9.49 17.13
N VAL A 174 12.04 -9.01 17.00
CA VAL A 174 11.50 -8.52 15.74
C VAL A 174 11.65 -7.00 15.69
N LEU A 175 12.39 -6.50 14.70
CA LEU A 175 12.70 -5.09 14.51
C LEU A 175 11.88 -4.53 13.33
N ASN A 176 10.99 -3.59 13.63
CA ASN A 176 10.16 -2.94 12.61
C ASN A 176 10.80 -1.61 12.19
N ILE A 177 11.53 -1.62 11.09
CA ILE A 177 12.33 -0.51 10.58
C ILE A 177 12.23 -0.39 9.06
N SER A 178 12.58 0.77 8.50
CA SER A 178 12.51 1.00 7.05
C SER A 178 13.47 0.09 6.28
N ASN A 179 13.17 -0.22 5.01
CA ASN A 179 14.07 -1.02 4.19
C ASN A 179 15.51 -0.44 4.06
N PRO A 180 15.72 0.88 3.90
CA PRO A 180 17.08 1.45 3.94
C PRO A 180 17.81 1.24 5.27
N ASP A 181 17.07 1.27 6.40
CA ASP A 181 17.65 0.99 7.72
C ASP A 181 17.96 -0.49 7.87
N ILE A 182 17.10 -1.39 7.36
CA ILE A 182 17.37 -2.84 7.29
C ILE A 182 18.69 -3.08 6.55
N TYR A 183 18.87 -2.49 5.36
CA TYR A 183 20.12 -2.59 4.61
C TYR A 183 21.32 -2.17 5.46
N THR A 184 21.21 -1.01 6.13
CA THR A 184 22.28 -0.47 6.95
C THR A 184 22.66 -1.38 8.13
N LEU A 185 21.66 -1.92 8.85
CA LEU A 185 21.89 -2.82 9.98
C LEU A 185 22.37 -4.20 9.53
N PHE A 186 21.88 -4.68 8.40
CA PHE A 186 22.34 -5.93 7.79
C PHE A 186 23.83 -5.81 7.39
N ALA A 187 24.23 -4.71 6.74
CA ALA A 187 25.60 -4.45 6.35
C ALA A 187 26.59 -4.39 7.55
N LYS A 188 26.09 -3.97 8.74
CA LYS A 188 26.88 -3.93 9.97
C LYS A 188 26.91 -5.26 10.72
N GLY A 189 26.08 -6.24 10.33
CA GLY A 189 25.86 -7.46 11.11
C GLY A 189 25.05 -7.23 12.40
N ASP A 190 24.33 -6.12 12.51
CA ASP A 190 23.53 -5.77 13.68
C ASP A 190 22.16 -6.50 13.70
N ILE A 191 21.79 -7.18 12.62
CA ILE A 191 20.63 -8.07 12.52
C ILE A 191 21.03 -9.38 11.87
N ASP A 192 20.38 -10.47 12.28
CA ASP A 192 20.68 -11.84 11.83
C ASP A 192 19.91 -12.20 10.55
N GLY A 193 18.77 -11.55 10.31
CA GLY A 193 17.94 -11.79 9.13
C GLY A 193 16.93 -10.66 8.88
N ALA A 194 16.30 -10.69 7.72
CA ALA A 194 15.30 -9.72 7.31
C ALA A 194 14.23 -10.34 6.41
N TRP A 195 12.96 -10.00 6.66
CA TRP A 195 11.83 -10.36 5.82
C TRP A 195 11.44 -9.15 4.98
N VAL A 196 11.84 -9.14 3.73
CA VAL A 196 11.84 -7.94 2.90
C VAL A 196 11.29 -8.16 1.50
N PRO A 197 10.67 -7.12 0.88
CA PRO A 197 10.20 -7.18 -0.50
C PRO A 197 11.36 -6.95 -1.49
N GLU A 198 11.13 -7.31 -2.77
CA GLU A 198 11.99 -6.90 -3.87
C GLU A 198 11.87 -5.37 -4.14
N PRO A 199 12.95 -4.68 -4.50
CA PRO A 199 14.28 -5.21 -4.81
C PRO A 199 15.19 -5.41 -3.58
N TRP A 200 14.74 -5.09 -2.38
CA TRP A 200 15.57 -5.13 -1.17
C TRP A 200 16.11 -6.53 -0.85
N ALA A 201 15.29 -7.58 -1.09
CA ALA A 201 15.75 -8.94 -0.91
C ALA A 201 16.97 -9.26 -1.81
N THR A 202 16.88 -8.93 -3.08
CA THR A 202 17.98 -9.11 -4.04
C THR A 202 19.16 -8.20 -3.73
N ILE A 203 18.95 -6.96 -3.27
CA ILE A 203 20.05 -6.07 -2.83
C ILE A 203 20.82 -6.70 -1.66
N LEU A 204 20.15 -7.22 -0.63
CA LEU A 204 20.81 -7.87 0.50
C LEU A 204 21.64 -9.08 0.06
N VAL A 205 21.14 -9.86 -0.91
CA VAL A 205 21.85 -11.02 -1.47
C VAL A 205 23.05 -10.59 -2.30
N GLN A 206 22.90 -9.63 -3.21
CA GLN A 206 23.92 -9.30 -4.21
C GLN A 206 25.00 -8.35 -3.70
N GLU A 207 24.68 -7.47 -2.76
CA GLU A 207 25.61 -6.47 -2.25
C GLU A 207 26.19 -6.81 -0.87
N LEU A 208 25.50 -7.65 -0.08
CA LEU A 208 25.88 -7.95 1.31
C LEU A 208 26.05 -9.45 1.58
N ASP A 209 26.15 -10.28 0.53
CA ASP A 209 26.32 -11.73 0.63
C ASP A 209 25.23 -12.43 1.44
N GLY A 210 24.04 -11.81 1.58
CA GLY A 210 22.89 -12.39 2.28
C GLY A 210 22.44 -13.68 1.60
N ILE A 211 21.97 -14.63 2.40
CA ILE A 211 21.45 -15.90 1.91
C ILE A 211 19.92 -15.82 1.86
N ARG A 212 19.34 -16.01 0.66
CA ARG A 212 17.89 -16.16 0.50
C ARG A 212 17.49 -17.52 1.06
N LEU A 213 16.93 -17.55 2.27
CA LEU A 213 16.51 -18.80 2.89
C LEU A 213 15.32 -19.40 2.15
N PHE A 214 14.34 -18.57 1.83
CA PHE A 214 13.21 -18.90 0.95
C PHE A 214 12.50 -17.65 0.45
N ASN A 215 11.75 -17.82 -0.61
CA ASN A 215 10.75 -16.85 -1.06
C ASN A 215 9.43 -17.12 -0.33
N GLU A 216 8.72 -16.07 0.08
CA GLU A 216 7.52 -16.16 0.93
C GLU A 216 6.39 -16.97 0.29
N GLU A 217 6.27 -16.98 -1.05
CA GLU A 217 5.24 -17.74 -1.77
C GLU A 217 5.25 -19.24 -1.40
N LYS A 218 6.41 -19.81 -1.02
CA LYS A 218 6.52 -21.21 -0.53
C LYS A 218 5.68 -21.51 0.71
N LEU A 219 5.25 -20.48 1.43
CA LEU A 219 4.44 -20.58 2.64
C LEU A 219 2.94 -20.37 2.38
N TRP A 220 2.57 -20.23 1.10
CA TRP A 220 1.20 -19.95 0.69
C TRP A 220 0.61 -21.09 -0.15
N PRO A 221 -0.71 -21.30 -0.10
CA PRO A 221 -1.37 -22.26 -0.99
C PRO A 221 -1.07 -21.95 -2.47
N ASN A 222 -0.78 -23.00 -3.25
CA ASN A 222 -0.39 -22.93 -4.65
C ASN A 222 0.86 -22.08 -4.92
N GLU A 223 1.62 -21.73 -3.86
CA GLU A 223 2.78 -20.83 -3.96
C GLU A 223 2.42 -19.44 -4.52
N GLU A 224 1.20 -18.96 -4.23
CA GLU A 224 0.70 -17.68 -4.71
C GLU A 224 0.06 -16.86 -3.58
N PHE A 225 0.37 -15.56 -3.52
CA PHE A 225 -0.28 -14.60 -2.64
C PHE A 225 -0.23 -13.19 -3.21
N ALA A 226 -1.25 -12.40 -2.94
CA ALA A 226 -1.26 -11.00 -3.32
C ALA A 226 -0.27 -10.21 -2.47
N SER A 227 0.79 -9.69 -3.09
CA SER A 227 1.76 -8.81 -2.43
C SER A 227 1.44 -7.33 -2.63
N VAL A 228 0.81 -6.98 -3.76
CA VAL A 228 0.28 -5.64 -4.05
C VAL A 228 -1.09 -5.76 -4.71
N LEU A 229 -2.01 -4.91 -4.29
CA LEU A 229 -3.39 -4.82 -4.77
C LEU A 229 -3.70 -3.40 -5.22
N LEU A 230 -4.55 -3.27 -6.23
CA LEU A 230 -5.15 -2.00 -6.67
C LEU A 230 -6.40 -1.74 -5.84
N ILE A 231 -6.45 -0.59 -5.17
CA ILE A 231 -7.60 -0.16 -4.35
C ILE A 231 -8.12 1.20 -4.78
N VAL A 232 -9.35 1.47 -4.40
CA VAL A 232 -10.01 2.75 -4.61
C VAL A 232 -10.67 3.23 -3.32
N ARG A 233 -10.70 4.54 -3.12
CA ARG A 233 -11.53 5.18 -2.11
C ARG A 233 -13.01 5.05 -2.52
N THR A 234 -13.84 4.48 -1.67
CA THR A 234 -15.25 4.19 -1.98
C THR A 234 -16.02 5.42 -2.45
N LYS A 235 -15.87 6.56 -1.76
CA LYS A 235 -16.52 7.83 -2.15
C LYS A 235 -16.08 8.31 -3.54
N TYR A 236 -14.84 8.03 -3.96
CA TYR A 236 -14.38 8.37 -5.31
C TYR A 236 -15.01 7.44 -6.35
N LEU A 237 -15.07 6.15 -6.07
CA LEU A 237 -15.73 5.15 -6.92
C LEU A 237 -17.21 5.49 -7.15
N GLU A 238 -17.95 5.83 -6.08
CA GLU A 238 -19.37 6.20 -6.16
C GLU A 238 -19.61 7.44 -7.02
N ASN A 239 -18.71 8.42 -6.94
CA ASN A 239 -18.84 9.67 -7.69
C ASN A 239 -18.28 9.60 -9.12
N ASN A 240 -17.39 8.65 -9.42
CA ASN A 240 -16.66 8.54 -10.68
C ASN A 240 -16.59 7.09 -11.19
N PRO A 241 -17.70 6.33 -11.26
CA PRO A 241 -17.67 4.90 -11.58
C PRO A 241 -17.07 4.61 -12.96
N GLU A 242 -17.39 5.42 -13.97
CA GLU A 242 -16.85 5.26 -15.32
C GLU A 242 -15.32 5.50 -15.37
N THR A 243 -14.82 6.47 -14.63
CA THR A 243 -13.39 6.76 -14.55
C THR A 243 -12.63 5.61 -13.88
N VAL A 244 -13.21 5.05 -12.81
CA VAL A 244 -12.63 3.88 -12.12
C VAL A 244 -12.65 2.65 -13.02
N GLN A 245 -13.74 2.42 -13.76
CA GLN A 245 -13.83 1.33 -14.75
C GLN A 245 -12.72 1.45 -15.79
N LYS A 246 -12.54 2.62 -16.40
CA LYS A 246 -11.49 2.91 -17.39
C LYS A 246 -10.09 2.76 -16.80
N TRP A 247 -9.91 3.09 -15.51
CA TRP A 247 -8.66 2.86 -14.80
C TRP A 247 -8.35 1.37 -14.69
N VAL A 248 -9.32 0.55 -14.28
CA VAL A 248 -9.16 -0.91 -14.20
C VAL A 248 -8.84 -1.53 -15.55
N GLU A 249 -9.53 -1.12 -16.61
CA GLU A 249 -9.24 -1.57 -17.98
C GLU A 249 -7.82 -1.20 -18.43
N SER A 250 -7.36 0.02 -18.08
CA SER A 250 -6.00 0.48 -18.39
C SER A 250 -4.96 -0.28 -17.56
N HIS A 251 -5.28 -0.60 -16.31
CA HIS A 251 -4.47 -1.45 -15.45
C HIS A 251 -4.28 -2.85 -16.06
N GLU A 252 -5.34 -3.51 -16.51
CA GLU A 252 -5.28 -4.84 -17.16
C GLU A 252 -4.48 -4.81 -18.46
N LYS A 253 -4.66 -3.75 -19.27
CA LYS A 253 -3.84 -3.52 -20.46
C LYS A 253 -2.36 -3.37 -20.10
N THR A 254 -2.06 -2.67 -19.03
CA THR A 254 -0.68 -2.46 -18.55
C THR A 254 -0.07 -3.77 -18.06
N VAL A 255 -0.81 -4.61 -17.31
CA VAL A 255 -0.37 -5.96 -16.91
C VAL A 255 0.00 -6.78 -18.15
N THR A 256 -0.89 -6.82 -19.15
CA THR A 256 -0.64 -7.53 -20.42
C THR A 256 0.60 -7.00 -21.14
N TRP A 257 0.75 -5.67 -21.16
CA TRP A 257 1.87 -5.00 -21.79
C TRP A 257 3.21 -5.35 -21.11
N ILE A 258 3.27 -5.29 -19.76
CA ILE A 258 4.47 -5.63 -18.98
C ILE A 258 4.88 -7.07 -19.24
N ASN A 259 3.94 -8.01 -19.16
CA ASN A 259 4.20 -9.43 -19.36
C ASN A 259 4.67 -9.76 -20.79
N SER A 260 4.24 -8.95 -21.77
CA SER A 260 4.66 -9.08 -23.18
C SER A 260 5.97 -8.34 -23.49
N ASN A 261 6.40 -7.40 -22.63
CA ASN A 261 7.57 -6.55 -22.85
C ASN A 261 8.49 -6.47 -21.61
N PRO A 262 8.98 -7.62 -21.07
CA PRO A 262 9.69 -7.64 -19.80
C PRO A 262 10.96 -6.76 -19.79
N ASP A 263 11.77 -6.81 -20.87
CA ASP A 263 13.01 -6.04 -20.92
C ASP A 263 12.76 -4.53 -21.00
N LYS A 264 11.70 -4.12 -21.72
CA LYS A 264 11.30 -2.71 -21.77
C LYS A 264 10.76 -2.24 -20.41
N SER A 265 9.99 -3.09 -19.72
CA SER A 265 9.49 -2.82 -18.37
C SER A 265 10.61 -2.60 -17.36
N LYS A 266 11.66 -3.43 -17.40
CA LYS A 266 12.87 -3.26 -16.59
C LYS A 266 13.58 -1.95 -16.88
N SER A 267 13.69 -1.59 -18.18
CA SER A 267 14.29 -0.33 -18.60
C SER A 267 13.51 0.89 -18.11
N LEU A 268 12.17 0.85 -18.20
CA LEU A 268 11.30 1.91 -17.69
C LEU A 268 11.41 2.04 -16.17
N PHE A 269 11.45 0.93 -15.45
CA PHE A 269 11.68 0.94 -14.00
C PHE A 269 13.05 1.54 -13.65
N SER A 270 14.09 1.17 -14.39
CA SER A 270 15.44 1.76 -14.22
C SER A 270 15.43 3.28 -14.39
N ASN A 271 14.78 3.79 -15.46
CA ASN A 271 14.66 5.22 -15.72
C ASN A 271 13.87 5.93 -14.62
N PHE A 272 12.74 5.35 -14.19
CA PHE A 272 11.97 5.86 -13.07
C PHE A 272 12.83 6.01 -11.80
N LEU A 273 13.68 5.03 -11.48
CA LEU A 273 14.58 5.14 -10.33
C LEU A 273 15.62 6.24 -10.50
N ILE A 274 16.14 6.46 -11.72
CA ILE A 274 17.06 7.58 -12.01
C ILE A 274 16.36 8.91 -11.74
N ASP A 275 15.14 9.08 -12.22
CA ASP A 275 14.37 10.32 -12.04
C ASP A 275 14.00 10.55 -10.57
N TYR A 276 13.66 9.48 -9.85
CA TYR A 276 13.25 9.58 -8.45
C TYR A 276 14.42 9.72 -7.47
N MET A 277 15.52 8.94 -7.64
CA MET A 277 16.63 8.86 -6.69
C MET A 277 17.97 9.40 -7.24
N GLY A 278 18.01 9.82 -8.51
CA GLY A 278 19.23 10.24 -9.18
C GLY A 278 20.14 9.10 -9.64
N LYS A 279 19.77 7.84 -9.41
CA LYS A 279 20.51 6.66 -9.82
C LYS A 279 19.59 5.44 -10.01
N SER A 280 19.98 4.53 -10.90
CA SER A 280 19.35 3.22 -11.02
C SER A 280 20.03 2.17 -10.14
N LEU A 281 19.37 1.02 -10.01
CA LEU A 281 19.97 -0.20 -9.49
C LEU A 281 20.79 -0.89 -10.59
N PRO A 282 21.84 -1.67 -10.24
CA PRO A 282 22.53 -2.54 -11.19
C PRO A 282 21.56 -3.46 -11.94
N THR A 283 21.79 -3.64 -13.25
CA THR A 283 20.92 -4.47 -14.11
C THR A 283 20.68 -5.86 -13.53
N LYS A 284 21.73 -6.49 -12.95
CA LYS A 284 21.60 -7.81 -12.32
C LYS A 284 20.58 -7.82 -11.17
N ILE A 285 20.53 -6.76 -10.36
CA ILE A 285 19.55 -6.63 -9.27
C ILE A 285 18.15 -6.48 -9.84
N ILE A 286 17.97 -5.66 -10.86
CA ILE A 286 16.67 -5.49 -11.53
C ILE A 286 16.20 -6.82 -12.12
N ASP A 287 17.06 -7.51 -12.87
CA ASP A 287 16.72 -8.78 -13.52
C ASP A 287 16.31 -9.87 -12.51
N GLU A 288 17.09 -10.04 -11.45
CA GLU A 288 16.78 -11.02 -10.41
C GLU A 288 15.50 -10.65 -9.64
N SER A 289 15.33 -9.38 -9.29
CA SER A 289 14.12 -8.92 -8.61
C SER A 289 12.85 -9.14 -9.44
N PHE A 290 12.92 -8.90 -10.76
CA PHE A 290 11.81 -9.19 -11.67
C PHE A 290 11.51 -10.69 -11.77
N SER A 291 12.51 -11.57 -11.63
CA SER A 291 12.30 -13.01 -11.66
C SER A 291 11.61 -13.58 -10.42
N ASN A 292 11.62 -12.83 -9.32
CA ASN A 292 11.01 -13.21 -8.04
C ASN A 292 9.58 -12.69 -7.85
N ILE A 293 9.01 -12.00 -8.83
CA ILE A 293 7.68 -11.39 -8.72
C ILE A 293 6.84 -11.68 -9.97
N SER A 294 5.57 -11.92 -9.80
CA SER A 294 4.60 -12.10 -10.89
C SER A 294 3.68 -10.89 -10.96
N ILE A 295 3.57 -10.28 -12.14
CA ILE A 295 2.67 -9.15 -12.38
C ILE A 295 1.32 -9.68 -12.88
N THR A 296 0.25 -9.42 -12.13
CA THR A 296 -1.06 -10.03 -12.34
C THR A 296 -2.19 -9.09 -11.97
N SER A 297 -3.32 -9.18 -12.69
CA SER A 297 -4.58 -8.54 -12.30
C SER A 297 -5.45 -9.42 -11.39
N ASP A 298 -5.08 -10.69 -11.18
CA ASP A 298 -5.79 -11.52 -10.21
C ASP A 298 -5.52 -11.04 -8.79
N PRO A 299 -6.55 -10.65 -8.02
CA PRO A 299 -6.39 -10.24 -6.63
C PRO A 299 -6.07 -11.41 -5.68
N ILE A 300 -6.00 -12.64 -6.16
CA ILE A 300 -5.75 -13.87 -5.39
C ILE A 300 -6.56 -13.85 -4.08
N LYS A 301 -7.88 -13.71 -4.21
CA LYS A 301 -8.82 -13.44 -3.10
C LYS A 301 -8.60 -14.33 -1.88
N ASN A 302 -8.31 -15.63 -2.12
CA ASN A 302 -8.06 -16.57 -1.04
C ASN A 302 -6.84 -16.16 -0.20
N SER A 303 -5.78 -15.64 -0.81
CA SER A 303 -4.60 -15.18 -0.07
C SER A 303 -4.88 -13.97 0.81
N VAL A 304 -5.78 -13.07 0.38
CA VAL A 304 -6.21 -11.91 1.18
C VAL A 304 -6.99 -12.37 2.42
N ILE A 305 -7.85 -13.40 2.27
CA ILE A 305 -8.60 -13.99 3.40
C ILE A 305 -7.63 -14.65 4.38
N ILE A 306 -6.74 -15.52 3.89
CA ILE A 306 -5.72 -16.17 4.71
C ILE A 306 -4.83 -15.12 5.41
N PHE A 307 -4.50 -14.02 4.73
CA PHE A 307 -3.73 -12.94 5.33
C PHE A 307 -4.46 -12.31 6.53
N ALA A 308 -5.77 -12.07 6.38
CA ALA A 308 -6.60 -11.56 7.48
C ALA A 308 -6.65 -12.56 8.65
N GLU A 309 -6.77 -13.86 8.39
CA GLU A 309 -6.72 -14.91 9.42
C GLU A 309 -5.39 -14.87 10.19
N ARG A 310 -4.26 -14.76 9.46
CA ARG A 310 -2.93 -14.62 10.06
C ARG A 310 -2.80 -13.35 10.91
N ALA A 311 -3.28 -12.22 10.41
CA ALA A 311 -3.27 -10.95 11.14
C ALA A 311 -4.16 -10.97 12.38
N ASP A 312 -5.33 -11.63 12.31
CA ASP A 312 -6.23 -11.81 13.44
C ASP A 312 -5.63 -12.69 14.52
N SER A 313 -5.03 -13.84 14.16
CA SER A 313 -4.34 -14.73 15.09
C SER A 313 -3.22 -14.03 15.87
N LEU A 314 -2.56 -13.05 15.24
CA LEU A 314 -1.55 -12.20 15.86
C LEU A 314 -2.15 -11.07 16.73
N GLY A 315 -3.47 -10.89 16.71
CA GLY A 315 -4.18 -9.81 17.43
C GLY A 315 -4.06 -8.43 16.76
N TYR A 316 -3.68 -8.37 15.49
CA TYR A 316 -3.51 -7.11 14.75
C TYR A 316 -4.81 -6.50 14.27
N LEU A 317 -5.89 -7.29 14.15
CA LEU A 317 -7.19 -6.76 13.73
C LEU A 317 -8.01 -6.17 14.87
N GLY A 318 -7.55 -6.30 16.13
CA GLY A 318 -8.04 -5.57 17.30
C GLY A 318 -9.47 -5.90 17.74
N ARG A 319 -10.12 -6.92 17.17
CA ARG A 319 -11.50 -7.32 17.46
C ARG A 319 -11.62 -8.85 17.54
N SER A 320 -12.52 -9.34 18.37
CA SER A 320 -12.97 -10.73 18.29
C SER A 320 -13.92 -10.88 17.10
N GLY A 321 -13.39 -11.42 16.03
CA GLY A 321 -14.11 -11.60 14.76
C GLY A 321 -14.04 -10.36 13.86
N TYR A 322 -13.81 -10.61 12.58
CA TYR A 322 -13.76 -9.60 11.53
C TYR A 322 -14.64 -10.06 10.35
N ASN A 323 -15.10 -9.10 9.55
CA ASN A 323 -15.87 -9.35 8.34
C ASN A 323 -15.23 -8.61 7.17
N LEU A 324 -14.91 -9.33 6.11
CA LEU A 324 -14.37 -8.79 4.85
C LEU A 324 -15.41 -8.73 3.74
N ASP A 325 -16.69 -8.93 4.06
CA ASP A 325 -17.76 -8.86 3.06
C ASP A 325 -17.74 -7.49 2.36
N GLY A 326 -17.74 -7.53 1.03
CA GLY A 326 -17.70 -6.33 0.21
C GLY A 326 -16.34 -5.62 0.14
N ILE A 327 -15.23 -6.21 0.63
CA ILE A 327 -13.90 -5.64 0.41
C ILE A 327 -13.50 -5.65 -1.08
N PHE A 328 -13.91 -6.70 -1.82
CA PHE A 328 -13.69 -6.78 -3.26
C PHE A 328 -14.85 -6.14 -4.03
N TYR A 329 -14.50 -5.30 -4.99
CA TYR A 329 -15.44 -4.69 -5.92
C TYR A 329 -15.31 -5.35 -7.30
N ASN A 330 -16.41 -5.89 -7.81
CA ASN A 330 -16.45 -6.47 -9.15
C ASN A 330 -16.91 -5.40 -10.15
N ALA A 331 -15.98 -4.68 -10.74
CA ALA A 331 -16.25 -3.66 -11.76
C ALA A 331 -17.04 -4.22 -12.96
N VAL A 332 -16.78 -5.48 -13.33
CA VAL A 332 -17.42 -6.15 -14.50
C VAL A 332 -18.88 -6.55 -14.24
N LEU A 333 -19.28 -6.84 -12.99
CA LEU A 333 -20.64 -7.24 -12.68
C LEU A 333 -21.63 -6.08 -12.60
N ASN A 334 -21.16 -4.87 -12.32
CA ASN A 334 -22.02 -3.69 -12.19
C ASN A 334 -22.31 -2.97 -13.51
N ALA A 335 -21.51 -3.20 -14.55
CA ALA A 335 -21.81 -2.71 -15.89
C ALA A 335 -23.04 -3.42 -16.52
N ASN A 336 -23.36 -4.65 -16.08
CA ASN A 336 -24.53 -5.41 -16.55
C ASN A 336 -25.79 -5.22 -15.72
N ASN A 337 -25.74 -4.51 -14.59
CA ASN A 337 -26.89 -4.25 -13.72
C ASN A 337 -27.49 -2.83 -13.88
N GLY A 338 -27.02 -2.08 -14.85
CA GLY A 338 -27.52 -0.74 -15.18
C GLY A 338 -28.75 -0.67 -16.09
N ASP A 339 -29.24 -1.82 -16.55
CA ASP A 339 -30.49 -1.95 -17.31
C ASP A 339 -31.51 -2.78 -16.51
N LEU A 340 -32.15 -2.15 -15.53
CA LEU A 340 -33.50 -2.50 -15.05
C LEU A 340 -34.19 -1.25 -14.50
#